data_52b9ca43c50ff0377cc81d1861379b59
#
_entry.id   52b9ca43c50ff0377cc81d1861379b59
#
_cell.length_a   1.000
_cell.length_b   1.000
_cell.length_c   1.000
_cell.angle_alpha   90.00
_cell.angle_beta   90.00
_cell.angle_gamma   90.00
#
_symmetry.space_group_name_H-M   'P 1'
#
loop_
_entity.id
_entity.type
_entity.pdbx_description
1 polymer ?
#
loop_
_entity_poly.entity_id
_entity_poly.type
_entity_poly.pdbx_seq_one_letter_code
_entity_poly.pdbx_strand_id
1 'polypeptide(L)' 'MSRYPVLKPREVVAILESLGFVQVRQKGSHKQYRHPDGRFTTVPFHPGKDISPILLRQIAKDISLTIEDLFKQR' A
#
# COMPACT_ATOMS: atom_id res chain seq x y z
N MET A 1 -4.98 -23.18 -3.77
CA MET A 1 -4.22 -22.03 -4.20
C MET A 1 -4.92 -20.75 -3.79
N SER A 2 -4.22 -19.94 -3.08
CA SER A 2 -4.76 -18.71 -2.58
C SER A 2 -4.73 -17.61 -3.64
N ARG A 3 -5.84 -16.92 -3.82
CA ARG A 3 -5.90 -15.80 -4.75
C ARG A 3 -6.39 -14.57 -4.02
N TYR A 4 -5.71 -13.47 -4.27
CA TYR A 4 -6.08 -12.20 -3.67
C TYR A 4 -6.60 -11.27 -4.76
N PRO A 5 -7.69 -10.54 -4.50
CA PRO A 5 -8.13 -9.53 -5.44
C PRO A 5 -7.10 -8.42 -5.57
N VAL A 6 -7.11 -7.74 -6.69
CA VAL A 6 -6.30 -6.54 -6.82
C VAL A 6 -6.97 -5.42 -6.02
N LEU A 7 -6.17 -4.46 -5.60
CA LEU A 7 -6.69 -3.28 -4.91
C LEU A 7 -6.42 -2.04 -5.77
N LYS A 8 -7.31 -1.08 -5.66
CA LYS A 8 -7.08 0.22 -6.27
C LYS A 8 -6.09 1.02 -5.42
N PRO A 9 -5.31 1.92 -6.05
CA PRO A 9 -4.38 2.75 -5.27
C PRO A 9 -5.04 3.46 -4.09
N ARG A 10 -6.24 3.99 -4.26
CA ARG A 10 -6.93 4.69 -3.18
C ARG A 10 -7.27 3.76 -2.02
N GLU A 11 -7.51 2.47 -2.31
CA GLU A 11 -7.79 1.49 -1.26
C GLU A 11 -6.53 1.21 -0.45
N VAL A 12 -5.39 1.08 -1.14
CA VAL A 12 -4.10 0.88 -0.46
C VAL A 12 -3.76 2.09 0.40
N VAL A 13 -3.96 3.28 -0.13
CA VAL A 13 -3.72 4.53 0.62
C VAL A 13 -4.60 4.58 1.87
N ALA A 14 -5.88 4.23 1.74
CA ALA A 14 -6.80 4.22 2.88
C ALA A 14 -6.32 3.24 3.96
N ILE A 15 -5.83 2.06 3.55
CA ILE A 15 -5.27 1.09 4.49
C ILE A 15 -4.05 1.68 5.20
N LEU A 16 -3.13 2.28 4.45
CA LEU A 16 -1.92 2.87 5.04
C LEU A 16 -2.27 3.96 6.04
N GLU A 17 -3.22 4.82 5.68
CA GLU A 17 -3.65 5.90 6.58
C GLU A 17 -4.28 5.35 7.84
N SER A 18 -5.10 4.30 7.72
CA SER A 18 -5.73 3.67 8.89
C SER A 18 -4.69 3.07 9.84
N LEU A 19 -3.52 2.69 9.32
CA LEU A 19 -2.44 2.12 10.12
C LEU A 19 -1.49 3.19 10.67
N GLY A 20 -1.75 4.46 10.39
CA GLY A 20 -0.92 5.54 10.91
C GLY A 20 0.16 6.05 9.97
N PHE A 21 0.17 5.58 8.72
CA PHE A 21 1.09 6.09 7.72
C PHE A 21 0.63 7.45 7.21
N VAL A 22 1.57 8.31 6.90
CA VAL A 22 1.31 9.67 6.40
C VAL A 22 2.04 9.85 5.09
N GLN A 23 1.40 10.48 4.13
CA GLN A 23 2.05 10.82 2.88
C GLN A 23 3.09 11.90 3.15
N VAL A 24 4.35 11.60 2.84
CA VAL A 24 5.45 12.53 3.07
C VAL A 24 5.97 13.16 1.78
N ARG A 25 5.65 12.57 0.65
CA ARG A 25 6.13 13.07 -0.63
C ARG A 25 5.33 12.46 -1.78
N GLN A 26 5.25 13.18 -2.88
CA GLN A 26 4.74 12.64 -4.13
C GLN A 26 5.72 13.01 -5.24
N LYS A 27 6.12 12.01 -6.00
CA LYS A 27 6.99 12.20 -7.16
C LYS A 27 6.28 11.59 -8.36
N GLY A 28 5.77 12.47 -9.24
CA GLY A 28 4.92 12.03 -10.33
C GLY A 28 3.69 11.33 -9.79
N SER A 29 3.46 10.09 -10.24
CA SER A 29 2.34 9.28 -9.78
C SER A 29 2.69 8.42 -8.57
N HIS A 30 3.90 8.52 -8.03
CA HIS A 30 4.34 7.72 -6.88
C HIS A 30 4.16 8.51 -5.60
N LYS A 31 3.28 8.03 -4.72
CA LYS A 31 3.05 8.64 -3.41
C LYS A 31 3.84 7.87 -2.36
N GLN A 32 4.61 8.59 -1.56
CA GLN A 32 5.47 7.98 -0.54
C GLN A 32 4.85 8.18 0.83
N TYR A 33 4.79 7.09 1.59
CA TYR A 33 4.17 7.06 2.91
C TYR A 33 5.16 6.61 3.96
N ARG A 34 5.12 7.24 5.12
CA ARG A 34 5.98 6.91 6.25
C ARG A 34 5.15 6.79 7.52
N HIS A 35 5.53 5.84 8.35
CA HIS A 35 4.99 5.67 9.68
C HIS A 35 5.96 6.31 10.69
N PRO A 36 5.46 6.83 11.83
CA PRO A 36 6.34 7.38 12.87
C PRO A 36 7.38 6.39 13.38
N ASP A 37 7.13 5.08 13.28
CA ASP A 37 8.11 4.06 13.68
C ASP A 37 9.22 3.84 12.65
N GLY A 38 9.22 4.57 11.53
CA GLY A 38 10.26 4.49 10.51
C GLY A 38 9.93 3.63 9.31
N ARG A 39 8.84 2.88 9.33
CA ARG A 39 8.44 2.09 8.16
C ARG A 39 8.07 3.03 7.02
N PHE A 40 8.35 2.58 5.80
CA PHE A 40 8.20 3.43 4.62
C PHE A 40 7.78 2.57 3.43
N THR A 41 6.87 3.08 2.61
CA THR A 41 6.49 2.42 1.38
C THR A 41 6.09 3.45 0.32
N THR A 42 6.04 2.99 -0.93
CA THR A 42 5.63 3.82 -2.05
C THR A 42 4.46 3.16 -2.75
N VAL A 43 3.45 3.96 -3.07
CA VAL A 43 2.26 3.49 -3.78
C VAL A 43 2.22 4.17 -5.15
N PRO A 44 2.29 3.40 -6.26
CA PRO A 44 2.08 3.98 -7.58
C PRO A 44 0.60 4.32 -7.72
N PHE A 45 0.30 5.58 -7.96
CA PHE A 45 -1.07 6.06 -8.01
C PHE A 45 -1.40 6.48 -9.44
N HIS A 46 -1.65 5.47 -10.29
CA HIS A 46 -2.03 5.70 -11.69
C HIS A 46 -3.54 5.60 -11.82
N PRO A 47 -4.20 6.65 -12.31
CA PRO A 47 -5.66 6.59 -12.51
C PRO A 47 -6.06 5.40 -13.38
N GLY A 48 -7.08 4.67 -12.97
CA GLY A 48 -7.60 3.54 -13.73
C GLY A 48 -6.77 2.28 -13.67
N LYS A 49 -5.67 2.26 -12.91
CA LYS A 49 -4.83 1.07 -12.80
C LYS A 49 -4.86 0.52 -11.39
N ASP A 50 -5.03 -0.80 -11.29
CA ASP A 50 -5.00 -1.50 -10.02
C ASP A 50 -3.58 -1.78 -9.58
N ILE A 51 -3.40 -1.98 -8.29
CA ILE A 51 -2.12 -2.42 -7.73
C ILE A 51 -2.03 -3.94 -7.89
N SER A 52 -1.00 -4.41 -8.59
CA SER A 52 -0.83 -5.84 -8.85
C SER A 52 -0.56 -6.61 -7.56
N PRO A 53 -0.84 -7.93 -7.53
CA PRO A 53 -0.52 -8.75 -6.36
C PRO A 53 0.96 -8.74 -6.00
N ILE A 54 1.85 -8.68 -6.99
CA ILE A 54 3.29 -8.61 -6.74
C ILE A 54 3.62 -7.34 -5.97
N LEU A 55 3.05 -6.22 -6.40
CA LEU A 55 3.29 -4.93 -5.77
C LEU A 55 2.62 -4.85 -4.40
N LEU A 56 1.43 -5.46 -4.25
CA LEU A 56 0.77 -5.52 -2.93
C LEU A 56 1.63 -6.28 -1.93
N ARG A 57 2.29 -7.35 -2.36
CA ARG A 57 3.19 -8.10 -1.48
C ARG A 57 4.41 -7.27 -1.10
N GLN A 58 4.92 -6.49 -2.03
CA GLN A 58 6.05 -5.60 -1.73
C GLN A 58 5.64 -4.54 -0.72
N ILE A 59 4.48 -3.93 -0.89
CA ILE A 59 3.96 -2.94 0.03
C ILE A 59 3.75 -3.56 1.42
N ALA A 60 3.12 -4.74 1.47
CA ALA A 60 2.91 -5.44 2.75
C ALA A 60 4.24 -5.69 3.45
N LYS A 61 5.25 -6.14 2.71
CA LYS A 61 6.58 -6.37 3.27
C LYS A 61 7.18 -5.09 3.81
N ASP A 62 7.07 -3.99 3.07
CA ASP A 62 7.61 -2.70 3.48
C ASP A 62 7.01 -2.24 4.81
N ILE A 63 5.75 -2.54 5.04
CA ILE A 63 5.05 -2.12 6.26
C ILE A 63 5.00 -3.22 7.33
N SER A 64 5.80 -4.28 7.13
CA SER A 64 5.95 -5.40 8.08
C SER A 64 4.66 -6.17 8.33
N LEU A 65 3.87 -6.34 7.29
CA LEU A 65 2.64 -7.13 7.34
C LEU A 65 2.72 -8.25 6.30
N THR A 66 1.89 -9.27 6.50
CA THR A 66 1.65 -10.25 5.44
C THR A 66 0.60 -9.70 4.49
N ILE A 67 0.50 -10.31 3.30
CA ILE A 67 -0.55 -9.90 2.37
C ILE A 67 -1.94 -10.17 2.94
N GLU A 68 -2.08 -11.25 3.72
CA GLU A 68 -3.34 -11.54 4.42
C GLU A 68 -3.70 -10.43 5.38
N ASP A 69 -2.72 -9.95 6.16
CA ASP A 69 -2.95 -8.85 7.09
C ASP A 69 -3.35 -7.59 6.36
N LEU A 70 -2.75 -7.33 5.20
CA LEU A 70 -3.07 -6.17 4.40
C LEU A 70 -4.55 -6.19 3.99
N PHE A 71 -5.03 -7.34 3.53
CA PHE A 71 -6.43 -7.46 3.12
C PHE A 71 -7.40 -7.40 4.29
N LYS A 72 -6.98 -7.76 5.49
CA LYS A 72 -7.82 -7.64 6.69
C LYS A 72 -8.09 -6.19 7.08
N GLN A 73 -7.23 -5.28 6.67
CA GLN A 73 -7.40 -3.85 6.99
C GLN A 73 -8.40 -3.15 6.07
N ARG A 74 -8.83 -3.81 5.06
CA ARG A 74 -9.71 -3.27 4.04
C ARG A 74 -11.13 -3.01 4.52
#